data_418b86223a0773b812fbeafaef1856dd
#
_entry.id   418b86223a0773b812fbeafaef1856dd
#
_cell.length_a   1.000
_cell.length_b   1.000
_cell.length_c   1.000
_cell.angle_alpha   90.00
_cell.angle_beta   90.00
_cell.angle_gamma   90.00
#
_symmetry.space_group_name_H-M   'P 1'
#
loop_
_entity.id
_entity.type
_entity.pdbx_description
1 polymer ?
#
loop_
_entity_poly.entity_id
_entity_poly.type
_entity_poly.pdbx_seq_one_letter_code
_entity_poly.pdbx_strand_id
1 'polypeptide(L)'
;MTTDQKEIAKYLLKLKHDKFSQRLNSAYGLPKDKVDAAMSRIGFDGQENRLGWSPANIQWIFDNYHTVEKLLKDAEFIRRNFLYVVFCGMGGSGLSVQLVKDTVGEKKARIYSLRTTDPKAIKEILDEISRREGSLEKALLKTLVIAVSKSGSTIETVYHKKYFEELYKKLGIEIKEHLWVVTDKGSPMDTGDYPQRQIQLNGRSDIGGRWTSPATGVFLLPLAILAPKKLKPVLERAKVMNRERYLKKDVFFKLGAFLYYWAVYHKKDKLTMFMSREFKDIPIWAEQLFEESLGKDGKGVSLFYGEKLSVKGLKPVELNDRVFFRIKLSGKAPQEKLWRYLSEHKYPVFEINAGTINSIGGILLGLQRAVAAIGYLWDICFVDQPAVEGYKKATKEMMSHPGEIKPPSQWGCAGYKKIKLYYGPLIEAGIISEDELKAEVQAIKGGFEDAPAVYAAILSLLLRKGRLEAVELTSYARMTKGLSDILEQVRYDFFTRGLKMPAKLGEGPDKNHSYHQNIEAGKDMWFSVYFMASVLEQPEALEFDSRLLKAQAIGTVQSLVNKRRRVVLIELMGTIRESEKDLKDFFARALRFLSKQGIV
;
A
#
# COMPACT_ATOMS: atom_id res chain seq x y z
N MET A 1 10.88 -31.24 16.67
CA MET A 1 11.13 -29.86 16.19
C MET A 1 12.32 -29.90 15.26
N THR A 2 12.18 -29.34 14.05
CA THR A 2 13.32 -29.15 13.12
C THR A 2 14.31 -28.13 13.71
N THR A 3 15.51 -28.05 13.12
CA THR A 3 16.52 -27.05 13.51
C THR A 3 15.94 -25.63 13.42
N ASP A 4 15.29 -25.29 12.29
CA ASP A 4 14.64 -23.98 12.10
C ASP A 4 13.57 -23.68 13.16
N GLN A 5 12.75 -24.67 13.51
CA GLN A 5 11.75 -24.50 14.57
C GLN A 5 12.37 -24.21 15.94
N LYS A 6 13.53 -24.80 16.24
CA LYS A 6 14.27 -24.52 17.49
C LYS A 6 14.85 -23.11 17.47
N GLU A 7 15.43 -22.69 16.35
CA GLU A 7 15.98 -21.35 16.20
C GLU A 7 14.90 -20.26 16.28
N ILE A 8 13.78 -20.42 15.56
CA ILE A 8 12.62 -19.50 15.65
C ILE A 8 12.11 -19.41 17.10
N ALA A 9 12.08 -20.54 17.82
CA ALA A 9 11.66 -20.56 19.22
C ALA A 9 12.57 -19.70 20.13
N LYS A 10 13.88 -19.58 19.84
CA LYS A 10 14.79 -18.69 20.60
C LYS A 10 14.34 -17.23 20.51
N TYR A 11 13.96 -16.74 19.34
CA TYR A 11 13.49 -15.35 19.18
C TYR A 11 12.14 -15.12 19.86
N LEU A 12 11.25 -16.11 19.82
CA LEU A 12 10.00 -16.05 20.58
C LEU A 12 10.27 -16.02 22.09
N LEU A 13 11.24 -16.81 22.56
CA LEU A 13 11.68 -16.80 23.98
C LEU A 13 12.33 -15.47 24.35
N LYS A 14 13.14 -14.87 23.46
CA LYS A 14 13.70 -13.53 23.66
C LYS A 14 12.60 -12.49 23.86
N LEU A 15 11.60 -12.42 22.96
CA LEU A 15 10.47 -11.49 23.09
C LEU A 15 9.71 -11.67 24.43
N LYS A 16 9.60 -12.92 24.93
CA LYS A 16 8.96 -13.21 26.21
C LYS A 16 9.84 -12.81 27.40
N HIS A 17 11.12 -13.20 27.38
CA HIS A 17 12.09 -12.88 28.43
C HIS A 17 12.19 -11.36 28.59
N ASP A 18 12.27 -10.62 27.49
CA ASP A 18 12.36 -9.17 27.46
C ASP A 18 11.01 -8.49 27.80
N LYS A 19 9.95 -9.25 28.09
CA LYS A 19 8.59 -8.77 28.40
C LYS A 19 8.07 -7.80 27.34
N PHE A 20 8.39 -8.03 26.07
CA PHE A 20 8.13 -7.09 24.98
C PHE A 20 6.66 -6.62 24.91
N SER A 21 5.68 -7.53 25.06
CA SER A 21 4.26 -7.17 25.05
C SER A 21 3.87 -6.24 26.20
N GLN A 22 4.42 -6.47 27.40
CA GLN A 22 4.16 -5.61 28.56
C GLN A 22 4.76 -4.23 28.37
N ARG A 23 6.02 -4.16 27.89
CA ARG A 23 6.72 -2.90 27.60
C ARG A 23 5.98 -2.09 26.55
N LEU A 24 5.51 -2.75 25.45
CA LEU A 24 4.70 -2.11 24.42
C LEU A 24 3.41 -1.49 24.97
N ASN A 25 2.68 -2.23 25.84
CA ASN A 25 1.45 -1.75 26.46
C ASN A 25 1.74 -0.65 27.48
N SER A 26 2.81 -0.78 28.27
CA SER A 26 3.19 0.20 29.28
C SER A 26 3.66 1.53 28.68
N ALA A 27 4.18 1.52 27.46
CA ALA A 27 4.58 2.73 26.75
C ALA A 27 3.40 3.52 26.15
N TYR A 28 2.18 2.95 26.16
CA TYR A 28 0.98 3.58 25.60
C TYR A 28 0.71 4.95 26.22
N GLY A 29 0.75 5.98 25.40
CA GLY A 29 0.41 7.36 25.77
C GLY A 29 1.37 8.02 26.75
N LEU A 30 2.55 7.45 27.02
CA LEU A 30 3.57 8.06 27.87
C LEU A 30 4.51 8.95 27.04
N PRO A 31 5.07 10.01 27.64
CA PRO A 31 6.14 10.80 27.05
C PRO A 31 7.45 9.99 27.02
N LYS A 32 8.40 10.42 26.18
CA LYS A 32 9.62 9.67 25.88
C LYS A 32 10.49 9.38 27.09
N ASP A 33 10.59 10.32 28.01
CA ASP A 33 11.36 10.22 29.26
C ASP A 33 10.77 9.25 30.28
N LYS A 34 9.50 8.83 30.10
CA LYS A 34 8.81 7.87 30.97
C LYS A 34 8.80 6.44 30.40
N VAL A 35 9.42 6.24 29.27
CA VAL A 35 9.47 4.96 28.55
C VAL A 35 10.89 4.42 28.58
N ASP A 36 11.04 3.09 28.70
CA ASP A 36 12.37 2.47 28.67
C ASP A 36 13.12 2.75 27.36
N ALA A 37 14.47 2.71 27.44
CA ALA A 37 15.33 3.10 26.33
C ALA A 37 15.08 2.32 25.02
N ALA A 38 14.71 1.04 25.08
CA ALA A 38 14.43 0.28 23.88
C ALA A 38 13.12 0.70 23.22
N MET A 39 12.04 0.84 23.99
CA MET A 39 10.76 1.33 23.45
C MET A 39 10.87 2.77 22.95
N SER A 40 11.65 3.60 23.64
CA SER A 40 11.95 4.99 23.24
C SER A 40 12.64 5.05 21.87
N ARG A 41 13.54 4.09 21.56
CA ARG A 41 14.25 4.04 20.28
C ARG A 41 13.35 3.61 19.11
N ILE A 42 12.49 2.60 19.32
CA ILE A 42 11.77 1.93 18.24
C ILE A 42 10.33 2.41 18.06
N GLY A 43 9.73 3.04 19.07
CA GLY A 43 8.32 3.42 19.12
C GLY A 43 8.04 4.92 19.11
N PHE A 44 9.07 5.74 18.85
CA PHE A 44 8.96 7.20 18.83
C PHE A 44 9.46 7.77 17.50
N ASP A 45 8.75 8.77 17.00
CA ASP A 45 9.15 9.61 15.88
C ASP A 45 9.64 10.95 16.46
N GLY A 46 10.95 11.12 16.54
CA GLY A 46 11.55 12.21 17.29
C GLY A 46 11.22 12.13 18.78
N GLN A 47 10.41 13.08 19.28
CA GLN A 47 9.90 13.10 20.66
C GLN A 47 8.47 12.55 20.79
N GLU A 48 7.81 12.31 19.67
CA GLU A 48 6.41 11.91 19.63
C GLU A 48 6.24 10.40 19.80
N ASN A 49 5.50 10.00 20.82
CA ASN A 49 5.04 8.63 20.98
C ASN A 49 4.15 8.23 19.81
N ARG A 50 4.41 7.09 19.19
CA ARG A 50 3.61 6.52 18.09
C ARG A 50 3.07 5.12 18.43
N LEU A 51 2.96 4.77 19.71
CA LEU A 51 2.49 3.46 20.19
C LEU A 51 1.00 3.45 20.58
N GLY A 52 0.26 4.50 20.24
CA GLY A 52 -1.19 4.62 20.51
C GLY A 52 -2.07 3.55 19.85
N TRP A 53 -1.53 2.76 18.92
CA TRP A 53 -2.17 1.61 18.29
C TRP A 53 -2.10 0.33 19.15
N SER A 54 -1.28 0.31 20.21
CA SER A 54 -1.01 -0.90 21.00
C SER A 54 -2.29 -1.52 21.59
N PRO A 55 -2.26 -2.79 22.05
CA PRO A 55 -3.41 -3.43 22.66
C PRO A 55 -4.04 -2.67 23.83
N ALA A 56 -3.26 -1.81 24.49
CA ALA A 56 -3.78 -0.93 25.55
C ALA A 56 -4.89 0.01 25.05
N ASN A 57 -4.84 0.47 23.81
CA ASN A 57 -5.90 1.29 23.22
C ASN A 57 -7.23 0.52 23.06
N ILE A 58 -7.16 -0.77 22.70
CA ILE A 58 -8.37 -1.61 22.66
C ILE A 58 -9.01 -1.72 24.05
N GLN A 59 -8.19 -1.88 25.10
CA GLN A 59 -8.70 -1.91 26.47
C GLN A 59 -9.33 -0.56 26.82
N TRP A 60 -8.65 0.56 26.51
CA TRP A 60 -9.19 1.92 26.71
C TRP A 60 -10.57 2.10 26.07
N ILE A 61 -10.76 1.61 24.82
CA ILE A 61 -12.06 1.69 24.12
C ILE A 61 -13.15 0.95 24.88
N PHE A 62 -12.86 -0.23 25.45
CA PHE A 62 -13.85 -0.96 26.25
C PHE A 62 -14.16 -0.27 27.56
N ASP A 63 -13.19 0.38 28.18
CA ASP A 63 -13.36 1.13 29.44
C ASP A 63 -14.12 2.47 29.18
N ASN A 64 -14.08 2.97 27.95
CA ASN A 64 -14.73 4.21 27.50
C ASN A 64 -15.72 3.96 26.35
N TYR A 65 -16.54 2.92 26.47
CA TYR A 65 -17.39 2.43 25.36
C TYR A 65 -18.40 3.46 24.84
N HIS A 66 -18.73 4.50 25.62
CA HIS A 66 -19.55 5.63 25.19
C HIS A 66 -18.98 6.34 23.93
N THR A 67 -17.66 6.27 23.68
CA THR A 67 -17.04 6.80 22.46
C THR A 67 -17.43 6.00 21.22
N VAL A 68 -17.59 4.68 21.37
CA VAL A 68 -18.10 3.79 20.33
C VAL A 68 -19.59 4.04 20.10
N GLU A 69 -20.38 4.29 21.15
CA GLU A 69 -21.80 4.63 21.03
C GLU A 69 -22.01 5.94 20.28
N LYS A 70 -21.15 6.95 20.52
CA LYS A 70 -21.16 8.20 19.78
C LYS A 70 -20.87 7.95 18.28
N LEU A 71 -19.86 7.14 17.96
CA LEU A 71 -19.54 6.77 16.58
C LEU A 71 -20.68 5.98 15.91
N LEU A 72 -21.40 5.14 16.65
CA LEU A 72 -22.59 4.43 16.15
C LEU A 72 -23.73 5.40 15.83
N LYS A 73 -23.93 6.46 16.63
CA LYS A 73 -24.91 7.54 16.36
C LYS A 73 -24.53 8.31 15.09
N ASP A 74 -23.25 8.65 14.92
CA ASP A 74 -22.75 9.26 13.69
C ASP A 74 -23.04 8.38 12.46
N ALA A 75 -22.73 7.09 12.56
CA ALA A 75 -22.99 6.15 11.47
C ALA A 75 -24.50 5.96 11.19
N GLU A 76 -25.34 6.03 12.20
CA GLU A 76 -26.79 5.99 12.04
C GLU A 76 -27.31 7.24 11.32
N PHE A 77 -26.83 8.43 11.72
CA PHE A 77 -27.11 9.68 11.02
C PHE A 77 -26.73 9.60 9.54
N ILE A 78 -25.52 9.13 9.24
CA ILE A 78 -25.04 8.97 7.86
C ILE A 78 -25.98 8.03 7.07
N ARG A 79 -26.32 6.85 7.61
CA ARG A 79 -27.20 5.89 6.92
C ARG A 79 -28.64 6.37 6.70
N ARG A 80 -29.12 7.31 7.53
CA ARG A 80 -30.47 7.89 7.37
C ARG A 80 -30.51 8.96 6.32
N ASN A 81 -29.44 9.74 6.17
CA ASN A 81 -29.44 10.95 5.35
C ASN A 81 -28.71 10.78 4.01
N PHE A 82 -27.78 9.80 3.88
CA PHE A 82 -26.95 9.65 2.68
C PHE A 82 -26.99 8.22 2.12
N LEU A 83 -27.05 8.13 0.79
CA LEU A 83 -26.95 6.87 0.06
C LEU A 83 -25.51 6.57 -0.36
N TYR A 84 -24.71 7.60 -0.56
CA TYR A 84 -23.33 7.55 -1.02
C TYR A 84 -22.40 8.20 0.00
N VAL A 85 -21.26 7.57 0.27
CA VAL A 85 -20.22 8.13 1.15
C VAL A 85 -18.89 8.02 0.42
N VAL A 86 -18.26 9.16 0.13
CA VAL A 86 -16.95 9.23 -0.54
C VAL A 86 -15.90 9.55 0.52
N PHE A 87 -15.07 8.56 0.84
CA PHE A 87 -13.92 8.76 1.70
C PHE A 87 -12.71 9.18 0.86
N CYS A 88 -12.22 10.39 1.11
CA CYS A 88 -11.01 10.94 0.49
C CYS A 88 -9.84 10.80 1.46
N GLY A 89 -8.93 9.85 1.22
CA GLY A 89 -7.80 9.63 2.13
C GLY A 89 -6.78 8.67 1.55
N MET A 90 -5.50 8.90 1.88
CA MET A 90 -4.37 8.13 1.36
C MET A 90 -3.82 7.14 2.40
N GLY A 91 -3.10 6.11 1.92
CA GLY A 91 -2.50 5.10 2.79
C GLY A 91 -3.51 4.50 3.76
N GLY A 92 -3.15 4.39 5.06
CA GLY A 92 -4.02 3.82 6.09
C GLY A 92 -5.41 4.46 6.18
N SER A 93 -5.54 5.74 5.83
CA SER A 93 -6.82 6.46 5.83
C SER A 93 -7.78 5.97 4.74
N GLY A 94 -7.27 5.54 3.59
CA GLY A 94 -8.09 4.99 2.51
C GLY A 94 -8.12 3.46 2.51
N LEU A 95 -6.98 2.81 2.80
CA LEU A 95 -6.85 1.35 2.81
C LEU A 95 -7.75 0.69 3.86
N SER A 96 -7.90 1.31 5.04
CA SER A 96 -8.80 0.78 6.08
C SER A 96 -10.27 0.82 5.64
N VAL A 97 -10.68 1.85 4.90
CA VAL A 97 -12.04 1.99 4.34
C VAL A 97 -12.31 0.90 3.31
N GLN A 98 -11.38 0.71 2.36
CA GLN A 98 -11.49 -0.32 1.32
C GLN A 98 -11.53 -1.72 1.95
N LEU A 99 -10.64 -2.00 2.90
CA LEU A 99 -10.58 -3.27 3.61
C LEU A 99 -11.90 -3.59 4.31
N VAL A 100 -12.50 -2.63 5.02
CA VAL A 100 -13.80 -2.81 5.67
C VAL A 100 -14.89 -3.08 4.64
N LYS A 101 -14.98 -2.25 3.58
CA LYS A 101 -15.97 -2.40 2.52
C LYS A 101 -15.96 -3.82 1.93
N ASP A 102 -14.79 -4.30 1.54
CA ASP A 102 -14.65 -5.60 0.89
C ASP A 102 -14.80 -6.79 1.85
N THR A 103 -14.50 -6.59 3.14
CA THR A 103 -14.68 -7.62 4.16
C THR A 103 -16.14 -7.83 4.55
N VAL A 104 -16.91 -6.75 4.74
CA VAL A 104 -18.29 -6.87 5.27
C VAL A 104 -19.37 -6.73 4.20
N GLY A 105 -19.00 -6.21 3.02
CA GLY A 105 -19.89 -5.92 1.90
C GLY A 105 -20.77 -4.69 2.12
N GLU A 106 -21.28 -4.14 1.04
CA GLU A 106 -22.23 -3.00 1.04
C GLU A 106 -23.66 -3.51 1.21
N LYS A 107 -24.51 -2.72 1.90
CA LYS A 107 -25.94 -3.03 2.09
C LYS A 107 -26.83 -1.85 1.72
N LYS A 108 -26.93 -0.84 2.58
CA LYS A 108 -27.79 0.35 2.39
C LYS A 108 -27.02 1.53 1.81
N ALA A 109 -25.90 1.88 2.43
CA ALA A 109 -25.00 2.93 1.94
C ALA A 109 -23.92 2.34 1.06
N ARG A 110 -23.57 3.05 -0.02
CA ARG A 110 -22.41 2.73 -0.88
C ARG A 110 -21.23 3.57 -0.43
N ILE A 111 -20.10 2.92 -0.24
CA ILE A 111 -18.86 3.57 0.15
C ILE A 111 -17.87 3.55 -1.01
N TYR A 112 -17.32 4.71 -1.31
CA TYR A 112 -16.20 4.89 -2.25
C TYR A 112 -14.96 5.30 -1.47
N SER A 113 -13.82 4.66 -1.77
CA SER A 113 -12.52 5.02 -1.20
C SER A 113 -11.68 5.67 -2.31
N LEU A 114 -11.58 6.99 -2.27
CA LEU A 114 -10.81 7.77 -3.25
C LEU A 114 -9.37 7.92 -2.74
N ARG A 115 -8.46 7.17 -3.37
CA ARG A 115 -7.04 7.00 -2.97
C ARG A 115 -6.06 7.33 -4.09
N THR A 116 -6.49 8.05 -5.10
CA THR A 116 -5.65 8.48 -6.21
C THR A 116 -6.02 9.88 -6.65
N THR A 117 -5.06 10.63 -7.14
CA THR A 117 -5.26 11.95 -7.74
C THR A 117 -5.52 11.88 -9.25
N ASP A 118 -5.79 10.70 -9.78
CA ASP A 118 -6.24 10.56 -11.16
C ASP A 118 -7.68 11.08 -11.30
N PRO A 119 -7.91 12.10 -12.14
CA PRO A 119 -9.24 12.67 -12.37
C PRO A 119 -10.29 11.64 -12.79
N LYS A 120 -9.88 10.60 -13.51
CA LYS A 120 -10.75 9.51 -13.94
C LYS A 120 -11.40 8.77 -12.77
N ALA A 121 -10.71 8.63 -11.63
CA ALA A 121 -11.29 7.99 -10.44
C ALA A 121 -12.46 8.80 -9.89
N ILE A 122 -12.35 10.13 -9.87
CA ILE A 122 -13.43 11.03 -9.50
C ILE A 122 -14.57 10.93 -10.52
N LYS A 123 -14.24 10.98 -11.82
CA LYS A 123 -15.21 10.83 -12.91
C LYS A 123 -16.02 9.53 -12.77
N GLU A 124 -15.35 8.40 -12.54
CA GLU A 124 -16.00 7.09 -12.37
C GLU A 124 -17.02 7.09 -11.22
N ILE A 125 -16.69 7.73 -10.09
CA ILE A 125 -17.59 7.87 -8.94
C ILE A 125 -18.79 8.75 -9.31
N LEU A 126 -18.54 9.95 -9.86
CA LEU A 126 -19.59 10.91 -10.21
C LEU A 126 -20.54 10.35 -11.29
N ASP A 127 -20.00 9.69 -12.31
CA ASP A 127 -20.80 9.06 -13.38
C ASP A 127 -21.66 7.91 -12.83
N GLU A 128 -21.13 7.10 -11.90
CA GLU A 128 -21.89 6.01 -11.29
C GLU A 128 -23.06 6.54 -10.46
N ILE A 129 -22.81 7.50 -9.56
CA ILE A 129 -23.88 8.03 -8.69
C ILE A 129 -24.91 8.83 -9.49
N SER A 130 -24.47 9.62 -10.50
CA SER A 130 -25.36 10.39 -11.39
C SER A 130 -26.30 9.48 -12.18
N ARG A 131 -25.77 8.39 -12.74
CA ARG A 131 -26.56 7.40 -13.49
C ARG A 131 -27.64 6.76 -12.62
N ARG A 132 -27.36 6.54 -11.32
CA ARG A 132 -28.30 5.96 -10.37
C ARG A 132 -29.42 6.91 -9.98
N GLU A 133 -29.13 8.20 -9.87
CA GLU A 133 -30.06 9.22 -9.39
C GLU A 133 -30.69 10.04 -10.52
N GLY A 134 -30.24 9.84 -11.77
CA GLY A 134 -30.73 10.52 -12.95
C GLY A 134 -30.08 11.89 -13.20
N SER A 135 -29.39 12.48 -12.22
CA SER A 135 -28.57 13.68 -12.40
C SER A 135 -27.49 13.77 -11.33
N LEU A 136 -26.41 14.52 -11.62
CA LEU A 136 -25.33 14.77 -10.68
C LEU A 136 -25.81 15.53 -9.44
N GLU A 137 -26.62 16.55 -9.63
CA GLU A 137 -27.18 17.36 -8.54
C GLU A 137 -27.97 16.49 -7.54
N LYS A 138 -28.92 15.67 -8.04
CA LYS A 138 -29.69 14.75 -7.20
C LYS A 138 -28.78 13.73 -6.47
N ALA A 139 -27.72 13.27 -7.13
CA ALA A 139 -26.76 12.35 -6.53
C ALA A 139 -25.96 13.01 -5.42
N LEU A 140 -25.48 14.24 -5.62
CA LEU A 140 -24.69 14.97 -4.63
C LEU A 140 -25.52 15.35 -3.39
N LEU A 141 -26.81 15.65 -3.53
CA LEU A 141 -27.72 15.85 -2.40
C LEU A 141 -27.89 14.60 -1.51
N LYS A 142 -27.53 13.41 -2.02
CA LYS A 142 -27.53 12.13 -1.28
C LYS A 142 -26.12 11.63 -0.96
N THR A 143 -25.11 12.46 -1.16
CA THR A 143 -23.70 12.09 -0.99
C THR A 143 -23.09 12.83 0.19
N LEU A 144 -22.39 12.10 1.05
CA LEU A 144 -21.50 12.65 2.07
C LEU A 144 -20.04 12.43 1.63
N VAL A 145 -19.25 13.50 1.63
CA VAL A 145 -17.81 13.45 1.43
C VAL A 145 -17.14 13.45 2.81
N ILE A 146 -16.21 12.53 3.05
CA ILE A 146 -15.44 12.47 4.29
C ILE A 146 -13.95 12.60 3.95
N ALA A 147 -13.37 13.76 4.24
CA ALA A 147 -11.95 14.00 4.06
C ALA A 147 -11.17 13.46 5.27
N VAL A 148 -10.27 12.49 5.02
CA VAL A 148 -9.53 11.78 6.07
C VAL A 148 -8.04 12.03 5.93
N SER A 149 -7.46 12.80 6.83
CA SER A 149 -6.01 13.01 6.92
C SER A 149 -5.59 13.22 8.36
N LYS A 150 -4.74 12.35 8.90
CA LYS A 150 -4.23 12.48 10.26
C LYS A 150 -3.53 13.83 10.48
N SER A 151 -2.57 14.15 9.61
CA SER A 151 -1.82 15.41 9.68
C SER A 151 -2.60 16.63 9.21
N GLY A 152 -3.75 16.45 8.53
CA GLY A 152 -4.49 17.52 7.88
C GLY A 152 -3.78 18.19 6.69
N SER A 153 -2.61 17.68 6.29
CA SER A 153 -1.75 18.28 5.24
C SER A 153 -1.45 17.33 4.07
N THR A 154 -2.06 16.14 4.05
CA THR A 154 -1.89 15.19 2.94
C THR A 154 -2.41 15.82 1.66
N ILE A 155 -1.50 16.09 0.71
CA ILE A 155 -1.79 16.91 -0.48
C ILE A 155 -2.98 16.38 -1.28
N GLU A 156 -3.06 15.07 -1.47
CA GLU A 156 -4.14 14.42 -2.20
C GLU A 156 -5.50 14.66 -1.53
N THR A 157 -5.57 14.49 -0.21
CA THR A 157 -6.80 14.71 0.56
C THR A 157 -7.23 16.19 0.53
N VAL A 158 -6.26 17.11 0.61
CA VAL A 158 -6.52 18.56 0.51
C VAL A 158 -7.09 18.91 -0.87
N TYR A 159 -6.50 18.35 -1.96
CA TYR A 159 -7.01 18.57 -3.32
C TYR A 159 -8.39 17.98 -3.54
N HIS A 160 -8.65 16.76 -3.03
CA HIS A 160 -9.99 16.17 -3.10
C HIS A 160 -11.02 17.01 -2.35
N LYS A 161 -10.70 17.45 -1.11
CA LYS A 161 -11.59 18.31 -0.31
C LYS A 161 -11.93 19.57 -1.08
N LYS A 162 -10.92 20.28 -1.58
CA LYS A 162 -11.09 21.51 -2.38
C LYS A 162 -11.94 21.28 -3.63
N TYR A 163 -11.68 20.19 -4.35
CA TYR A 163 -12.48 19.82 -5.54
C TYR A 163 -13.96 19.67 -5.22
N PHE A 164 -14.31 18.96 -4.15
CA PHE A 164 -15.71 18.80 -3.77
C PHE A 164 -16.31 20.10 -3.27
N GLU A 165 -15.57 20.95 -2.54
CA GLU A 165 -16.03 22.29 -2.16
C GLU A 165 -16.40 23.14 -3.39
N GLU A 166 -15.54 23.16 -4.40
CA GLU A 166 -15.78 23.87 -5.65
C GLU A 166 -16.93 23.27 -6.46
N LEU A 167 -17.05 21.95 -6.52
CA LEU A 167 -18.12 21.25 -7.23
C LEU A 167 -19.50 21.54 -6.62
N TYR A 168 -19.62 21.45 -5.30
CA TYR A 168 -20.87 21.75 -4.59
C TYR A 168 -21.26 23.23 -4.76
N LYS A 169 -20.28 24.13 -4.62
CA LYS A 169 -20.48 25.57 -4.86
C LYS A 169 -20.97 25.85 -6.30
N LYS A 170 -20.36 25.20 -7.31
CA LYS A 170 -20.73 25.35 -8.72
C LYS A 170 -22.19 24.94 -8.98
N LEU A 171 -22.70 23.96 -8.24
CA LEU A 171 -24.07 23.46 -8.36
C LEU A 171 -25.06 24.13 -7.40
N GLY A 172 -24.61 25.12 -6.61
CA GLY A 172 -25.48 25.86 -5.69
C GLY A 172 -25.91 25.02 -4.46
N ILE A 173 -25.21 23.96 -4.13
CA ILE A 173 -25.53 23.08 -2.99
C ILE A 173 -24.67 23.51 -1.77
N GLU A 174 -25.29 23.65 -0.60
CA GLU A 174 -24.59 23.99 0.65
C GLU A 174 -23.74 22.80 1.13
N ILE A 175 -22.44 22.94 1.00
CA ILE A 175 -21.49 21.83 1.28
C ILE A 175 -21.37 21.48 2.75
N LYS A 176 -21.66 22.40 3.69
CA LYS A 176 -21.50 22.14 5.14
C LYS A 176 -22.28 20.94 5.64
N GLU A 177 -23.39 20.63 4.99
CA GLU A 177 -24.21 19.45 5.29
C GLU A 177 -23.66 18.16 4.66
N HIS A 178 -22.77 18.28 3.67
CA HIS A 178 -22.29 17.19 2.81
C HIS A 178 -20.80 16.89 2.95
N LEU A 179 -20.07 17.58 3.83
CA LEU A 179 -18.65 17.35 4.04
C LEU A 179 -18.32 17.21 5.52
N TRP A 180 -17.65 16.11 5.86
CA TRP A 180 -17.08 15.89 7.17
C TRP A 180 -15.56 15.77 7.08
N VAL A 181 -14.89 16.09 8.18
CA VAL A 181 -13.43 15.98 8.31
C VAL A 181 -13.08 14.99 9.41
N VAL A 182 -12.18 14.06 9.11
CA VAL A 182 -11.59 13.13 10.09
C VAL A 182 -10.09 13.42 10.17
N THR A 183 -9.67 14.08 11.25
CA THR A 183 -8.30 14.58 11.39
C THR A 183 -7.91 14.68 12.86
N ASP A 184 -6.62 14.84 13.16
CA ASP A 184 -6.15 15.11 14.51
C ASP A 184 -6.48 16.56 14.92
N LYS A 185 -6.70 16.77 16.21
CA LYS A 185 -6.97 18.11 16.78
C LYS A 185 -5.79 19.04 16.53
N GLY A 186 -6.08 20.27 16.10
CA GLY A 186 -5.07 21.29 15.80
C GLY A 186 -4.36 21.11 14.46
N SER A 187 -4.78 20.15 13.62
CA SER A 187 -4.27 20.00 12.26
C SER A 187 -4.77 21.11 11.34
N PRO A 188 -4.12 21.37 10.18
CA PRO A 188 -4.59 22.34 9.20
C PRO A 188 -6.01 22.13 8.68
N MET A 189 -6.57 20.92 8.79
CA MET A 189 -7.96 20.62 8.43
C MET A 189 -8.94 20.79 9.59
N ASP A 190 -8.47 21.04 10.80
CA ASP A 190 -9.26 21.30 12.00
C ASP A 190 -9.65 22.78 12.08
N THR A 191 -10.41 23.26 11.11
CA THR A 191 -10.78 24.69 10.99
C THR A 191 -12.09 25.05 11.71
N GLY A 192 -12.88 24.05 12.09
CA GLY A 192 -14.22 24.26 12.65
C GLY A 192 -15.31 24.54 11.59
N ASP A 193 -14.95 24.61 10.31
CA ASP A 193 -15.90 24.90 9.23
C ASP A 193 -16.85 23.73 8.94
N TYR A 194 -16.45 22.51 9.27
CA TYR A 194 -17.16 21.26 9.00
C TYR A 194 -17.28 20.38 10.23
N PRO A 195 -18.29 19.47 10.28
CA PRO A 195 -18.35 18.46 11.32
C PRO A 195 -17.06 17.63 11.38
N GLN A 196 -16.38 17.69 12.52
CA GLN A 196 -15.09 17.05 12.71
C GLN A 196 -15.18 15.79 13.56
N ARG A 197 -14.38 14.80 13.21
CA ARG A 197 -14.14 13.60 14.01
C ARG A 197 -12.63 13.36 14.15
N GLN A 198 -12.24 12.83 15.30
CA GLN A 198 -10.85 12.49 15.57
C GLN A 198 -10.47 11.15 14.92
N ILE A 199 -9.20 11.01 14.53
CA ILE A 199 -8.63 9.75 14.03
C ILE A 199 -8.75 8.66 15.11
N GLN A 200 -8.33 8.97 16.33
CA GLN A 200 -8.43 8.08 17.49
C GLN A 200 -9.62 8.46 18.38
N LEU A 201 -10.37 7.47 18.88
CA LEU A 201 -11.54 7.72 19.73
C LEU A 201 -11.18 8.34 21.09
N ASN A 202 -9.93 8.21 21.53
CA ASN A 202 -9.40 8.81 22.77
C ASN A 202 -8.93 10.27 22.58
N GLY A 203 -9.03 10.83 21.36
CA GLY A 203 -8.61 12.19 21.05
C GLY A 203 -7.10 12.41 20.98
N ARG A 204 -6.29 11.34 21.08
CA ARG A 204 -4.83 11.43 20.95
C ARG A 204 -4.40 11.44 19.48
N SER A 205 -3.14 11.86 19.25
CA SER A 205 -2.49 11.87 17.94
C SER A 205 -1.24 10.99 17.87
N ASP A 206 -1.13 10.01 18.78
CA ASP A 206 0.03 9.19 19.05
C ASP A 206 0.12 7.90 18.20
N ILE A 207 -0.33 7.95 16.92
CA ILE A 207 -0.17 6.88 15.93
C ILE A 207 0.38 7.40 14.61
N GLY A 208 1.03 6.53 13.83
CA GLY A 208 1.29 6.75 12.40
C GLY A 208 0.10 6.34 11.53
N GLY A 209 0.02 6.85 10.29
CA GLY A 209 -1.10 6.58 9.37
C GLY A 209 -1.35 5.08 9.12
N ARG A 210 -0.31 4.28 8.96
CA ARG A 210 -0.40 2.81 8.75
C ARG A 210 -0.83 2.01 9.98
N TRP A 211 -0.86 2.65 11.16
CA TRP A 211 -1.26 2.03 12.42
C TRP A 211 -2.73 2.29 12.79
N THR A 212 -3.53 2.77 11.85
CA THR A 212 -4.90 3.24 12.09
C THR A 212 -5.92 2.15 12.42
N SER A 213 -5.64 0.87 12.22
CA SER A 213 -6.60 -0.23 12.48
C SER A 213 -6.16 -1.10 13.65
N PRO A 214 -7.08 -1.78 14.37
CA PRO A 214 -8.55 -1.73 14.29
C PRO A 214 -9.20 -0.72 15.25
N ALA A 215 -8.42 0.05 16.02
CA ALA A 215 -8.88 0.84 17.17
C ALA A 215 -9.11 2.33 16.84
N THR A 216 -9.36 2.67 15.58
CA THR A 216 -9.49 4.07 15.16
C THR A 216 -10.82 4.35 14.48
N GLY A 217 -11.23 5.64 14.48
CA GLY A 217 -12.39 6.10 13.74
C GLY A 217 -12.31 5.81 12.24
N VAL A 218 -11.10 5.79 11.67
CA VAL A 218 -10.86 5.49 10.26
C VAL A 218 -11.30 4.08 9.86
N PHE A 219 -11.11 3.11 10.73
CA PHE A 219 -11.58 1.74 10.53
C PHE A 219 -13.01 1.53 11.05
N LEU A 220 -13.33 2.09 12.23
CA LEU A 220 -14.58 1.82 12.93
C LEU A 220 -15.78 2.55 12.31
N LEU A 221 -15.61 3.77 11.75
CA LEU A 221 -16.71 4.51 11.14
C LEU A 221 -17.27 3.81 9.88
N PRO A 222 -16.46 3.43 8.87
CA PRO A 222 -16.99 2.66 7.73
C PRO A 222 -17.58 1.30 8.18
N LEU A 223 -17.01 0.64 9.18
CA LEU A 223 -17.58 -0.59 9.74
C LEU A 223 -18.94 -0.34 10.38
N ALA A 224 -19.11 0.74 11.14
CA ALA A 224 -20.38 1.14 11.74
C ALA A 224 -21.44 1.53 10.69
N ILE A 225 -21.02 2.17 9.60
CA ILE A 225 -21.91 2.50 8.47
C ILE A 225 -22.40 1.24 7.77
N LEU A 226 -21.50 0.31 7.43
CA LEU A 226 -21.84 -0.87 6.63
C LEU A 226 -22.41 -2.02 7.46
N ALA A 227 -21.89 -2.25 8.66
CA ALA A 227 -22.22 -3.41 9.48
C ALA A 227 -22.18 -3.11 11.00
N PRO A 228 -23.05 -2.22 11.53
CA PRO A 228 -22.99 -1.76 12.93
C PRO A 228 -23.01 -2.91 13.94
N LYS A 229 -23.76 -3.98 13.67
CA LYS A 229 -23.83 -5.17 14.53
C LYS A 229 -22.51 -5.96 14.62
N LYS A 230 -21.56 -5.75 13.68
CA LYS A 230 -20.26 -6.41 13.69
C LYS A 230 -19.19 -5.61 14.46
N LEU A 231 -19.41 -4.34 14.76
CA LEU A 231 -18.42 -3.48 15.38
C LEU A 231 -17.94 -4.04 16.74
N LYS A 232 -18.86 -4.33 17.66
CA LYS A 232 -18.53 -4.91 18.97
C LYS A 232 -17.84 -6.28 18.84
N PRO A 233 -18.35 -7.26 18.06
CA PRO A 233 -17.65 -8.54 17.84
C PRO A 233 -16.24 -8.40 17.25
N VAL A 234 -15.99 -7.44 16.35
CA VAL A 234 -14.65 -7.18 15.79
C VAL A 234 -13.70 -6.65 16.86
N LEU A 235 -14.14 -5.70 17.70
CA LEU A 235 -13.36 -5.19 18.82
C LEU A 235 -13.10 -6.26 19.90
N GLU A 236 -14.09 -7.11 20.20
CA GLU A 236 -13.92 -8.24 21.12
C GLU A 236 -12.87 -9.23 20.62
N ARG A 237 -12.81 -9.51 19.31
CA ARG A 237 -11.77 -10.36 18.73
C ARG A 237 -10.39 -9.70 18.85
N ALA A 238 -10.29 -8.39 18.61
CA ALA A 238 -9.04 -7.65 18.82
C ALA A 238 -8.59 -7.76 20.30
N LYS A 239 -9.50 -7.57 21.26
CA LYS A 239 -9.23 -7.71 22.70
C LYS A 239 -8.80 -9.12 23.09
N VAL A 240 -9.54 -10.15 22.65
CA VAL A 240 -9.29 -11.55 23.05
C VAL A 240 -7.93 -12.04 22.57
N MET A 241 -7.55 -11.73 21.31
CA MET A 241 -6.27 -12.16 20.74
C MET A 241 -5.06 -11.50 21.39
N ASN A 242 -5.27 -10.44 22.19
CA ASN A 242 -4.20 -9.65 22.82
C ASN A 242 -4.14 -9.78 24.34
N ARG A 243 -4.91 -10.69 24.94
CA ARG A 243 -4.82 -10.97 26.38
C ARG A 243 -3.50 -11.66 26.72
N GLU A 244 -2.78 -11.20 27.73
CA GLU A 244 -1.49 -11.74 28.16
C GLU A 244 -1.49 -13.26 28.40
N ARG A 245 -2.57 -13.84 28.92
CA ARG A 245 -2.71 -15.28 29.11
C ARG A 245 -2.55 -16.10 27.82
N TYR A 246 -2.73 -15.46 26.65
CA TYR A 246 -2.55 -16.09 25.34
C TYR A 246 -1.14 -15.91 24.76
N LEU A 247 -0.26 -15.13 25.39
CA LEU A 247 1.10 -14.90 24.91
C LEU A 247 1.91 -16.19 24.71
N LYS A 248 1.66 -17.23 25.53
CA LYS A 248 2.29 -18.56 25.34
C LYS A 248 1.91 -19.21 23.99
N LYS A 249 0.74 -18.84 23.44
CA LYS A 249 0.20 -19.33 22.15
C LYS A 249 0.08 -18.21 21.13
N ASP A 250 0.77 -17.08 21.34
CA ASP A 250 0.67 -15.91 20.48
C ASP A 250 1.18 -16.21 19.07
N VAL A 251 0.24 -16.39 18.17
CA VAL A 251 0.51 -16.74 16.77
C VAL A 251 1.20 -15.61 16.03
N PHE A 252 0.96 -14.35 16.38
CA PHE A 252 1.54 -13.20 15.69
C PHE A 252 2.97 -12.89 16.15
N PHE A 253 3.31 -13.10 17.42
CA PHE A 253 4.71 -13.06 17.82
C PHE A 253 5.51 -14.24 17.24
N LYS A 254 4.86 -15.39 17.04
CA LYS A 254 5.47 -16.50 16.29
C LYS A 254 5.70 -16.12 14.83
N LEU A 255 4.74 -15.44 14.20
CA LEU A 255 4.90 -14.91 12.84
C LEU A 255 6.06 -13.90 12.77
N GLY A 256 6.14 -12.96 13.71
CA GLY A 256 7.25 -12.00 13.79
C GLY A 256 8.60 -12.68 13.93
N ALA A 257 8.75 -13.63 14.86
CA ALA A 257 9.98 -14.42 15.03
C ALA A 257 10.32 -15.28 13.80
N PHE A 258 9.29 -15.85 13.14
CA PHE A 258 9.44 -16.62 11.91
C PHE A 258 9.98 -15.75 10.78
N LEU A 259 9.37 -14.60 10.51
CA LEU A 259 9.78 -13.70 9.44
C LEU A 259 11.18 -13.12 9.69
N TYR A 260 11.47 -12.72 10.93
CA TYR A 260 12.79 -12.27 11.32
C TYR A 260 13.87 -13.34 11.05
N TYR A 261 13.63 -14.57 11.49
CA TYR A 261 14.58 -15.68 11.30
C TYR A 261 14.87 -15.94 9.82
N TRP A 262 13.83 -16.08 9.00
CA TRP A 262 14.01 -16.37 7.58
C TRP A 262 14.66 -15.21 6.82
N ALA A 263 14.36 -13.98 7.17
CA ALA A 263 14.98 -12.81 6.55
C ALA A 263 16.45 -12.66 6.90
N VAL A 264 16.81 -12.85 8.18
CA VAL A 264 18.19 -12.63 8.66
C VAL A 264 19.11 -13.78 8.29
N TYR A 265 18.72 -15.01 8.59
CA TYR A 265 19.62 -16.16 8.47
C TYR A 265 19.57 -16.85 7.10
N HIS A 266 18.46 -16.75 6.39
CA HIS A 266 18.28 -17.42 5.11
C HIS A 266 18.07 -16.46 3.94
N LYS A 267 18.11 -15.14 4.16
CA LYS A 267 17.89 -14.11 3.14
C LYS A 267 16.53 -14.23 2.42
N LYS A 268 15.53 -14.81 3.11
CA LYS A 268 14.17 -14.99 2.61
C LYS A 268 13.28 -13.86 3.14
N ASP A 269 13.41 -12.71 2.52
CA ASP A 269 12.79 -11.44 2.92
C ASP A 269 11.53 -11.07 2.10
N LYS A 270 11.11 -11.98 1.21
CA LYS A 270 9.94 -11.78 0.35
C LYS A 270 8.78 -12.63 0.85
N LEU A 271 7.74 -11.96 1.37
CA LEU A 271 6.55 -12.59 1.96
C LEU A 271 5.42 -12.67 0.93
N THR A 272 5.11 -13.88 0.46
CA THR A 272 3.95 -14.12 -0.40
C THR A 272 2.72 -14.46 0.44
N MET A 273 1.65 -13.68 0.28
CA MET A 273 0.43 -13.81 1.09
C MET A 273 -0.73 -14.42 0.29
N PHE A 274 -1.36 -15.44 0.86
CA PHE A 274 -2.58 -16.07 0.35
C PHE A 274 -3.73 -15.87 1.32
N MET A 275 -4.83 -15.25 0.84
CA MET A 275 -5.98 -14.90 1.67
C MET A 275 -7.25 -15.54 1.16
N SER A 276 -8.13 -15.95 2.06
CA SER A 276 -9.51 -16.23 1.71
C SER A 276 -10.19 -15.00 1.09
N ARG A 277 -11.16 -15.21 0.22
CA ARG A 277 -11.83 -14.14 -0.54
C ARG A 277 -12.30 -12.97 0.34
N GLU A 278 -12.82 -13.28 1.52
CA GLU A 278 -13.33 -12.30 2.47
C GLU A 278 -12.24 -11.41 3.10
N PHE A 279 -10.98 -11.82 2.99
CA PHE A 279 -9.79 -11.12 3.50
C PHE A 279 -8.84 -10.67 2.39
N LYS A 280 -9.30 -10.62 1.15
CA LYS A 280 -8.47 -10.35 -0.04
C LYS A 280 -7.68 -9.04 0.01
N ASP A 281 -8.17 -8.04 0.78
CA ASP A 281 -7.53 -6.73 0.90
C ASP A 281 -6.63 -6.60 2.14
N ILE A 282 -6.57 -7.61 3.02
CA ILE A 282 -5.58 -7.63 4.11
C ILE A 282 -4.15 -7.45 3.57
N PRO A 283 -3.71 -8.13 2.49
CA PRO A 283 -2.36 -7.96 1.97
C PRO A 283 -2.04 -6.53 1.53
N ILE A 284 -2.99 -5.82 0.93
CA ILE A 284 -2.81 -4.42 0.48
C ILE A 284 -2.59 -3.51 1.69
N TRP A 285 -3.38 -3.68 2.75
CA TRP A 285 -3.21 -2.95 4.01
C TRP A 285 -1.93 -3.37 4.75
N ALA A 286 -1.62 -4.67 4.79
CA ALA A 286 -0.43 -5.20 5.43
C ALA A 286 0.86 -4.78 4.70
N GLU A 287 0.82 -4.60 3.39
CA GLU A 287 1.94 -4.10 2.59
C GLU A 287 2.42 -2.76 3.13
N GLN A 288 1.51 -1.80 3.33
CA GLN A 288 1.86 -0.53 3.94
C GLN A 288 2.46 -0.73 5.34
N LEU A 289 1.79 -1.51 6.17
CA LEU A 289 2.22 -1.75 7.55
C LEU A 289 3.64 -2.33 7.62
N PHE A 290 3.95 -3.36 6.85
CA PHE A 290 5.25 -4.02 6.87
C PHE A 290 6.34 -3.18 6.21
N GLU A 291 6.09 -2.70 5.00
CA GLU A 291 7.14 -2.12 4.17
C GLU A 291 7.49 -0.69 4.58
N GLU A 292 6.50 0.11 4.97
CA GLU A 292 6.76 1.45 5.48
C GLU A 292 7.38 1.42 6.90
N SER A 293 7.08 0.37 7.71
CA SER A 293 7.66 0.22 9.04
C SER A 293 9.06 -0.40 9.03
N LEU A 294 9.32 -1.39 8.19
CA LEU A 294 10.51 -2.23 8.26
C LEU A 294 11.53 -1.95 7.14
N GLY A 295 11.14 -1.24 6.07
CA GLY A 295 12.00 -0.92 4.92
C GLY A 295 12.99 0.19 5.24
N LYS A 296 14.05 -0.11 6.00
CA LYS A 296 15.04 0.85 6.51
C LYS A 296 16.41 0.21 6.64
N ASP A 297 17.45 1.01 6.47
CA ASP A 297 18.85 0.60 6.69
C ASP A 297 19.24 -0.69 5.92
N GLY A 298 18.73 -0.82 4.68
CA GLY A 298 18.95 -2.01 3.86
C GLY A 298 18.21 -3.26 4.33
N LYS A 299 17.29 -3.14 5.29
CA LYS A 299 16.42 -4.21 5.81
C LYS A 299 15.01 -4.05 5.27
N GLY A 300 14.18 -5.07 5.46
CA GLY A 300 12.76 -5.04 5.13
C GLY A 300 12.18 -6.43 4.96
N VAL A 301 10.85 -6.50 4.98
CA VAL A 301 10.07 -7.66 4.54
C VAL A 301 9.12 -7.17 3.47
N SER A 302 9.32 -7.62 2.23
CA SER A 302 8.55 -7.19 1.07
C SER A 302 7.36 -8.10 0.85
N LEU A 303 6.15 -7.54 0.74
CA LEU A 303 4.93 -8.31 0.56
C LEU A 303 4.57 -8.47 -0.92
N PHE A 304 4.15 -9.69 -1.27
CA PHE A 304 3.64 -10.05 -2.59
C PHE A 304 2.28 -10.74 -2.45
N TYR A 305 1.34 -10.36 -3.30
CA TYR A 305 -0.02 -10.90 -3.30
C TYR A 305 -0.65 -10.79 -4.68
N GLY A 306 -1.75 -11.52 -4.88
CA GLY A 306 -2.47 -11.51 -6.15
C GLY A 306 -1.71 -12.13 -7.33
N GLU A 307 -0.48 -12.61 -7.14
CA GLU A 307 0.28 -13.29 -8.19
C GLU A 307 -0.40 -14.60 -8.60
N LYS A 308 -0.45 -14.87 -9.90
CA LYS A 308 -0.88 -16.18 -10.44
C LYS A 308 0.24 -17.22 -10.26
N LEU A 309 0.69 -17.40 -9.01
CA LEU A 309 1.80 -18.27 -8.68
C LEU A 309 1.41 -19.75 -8.86
N SER A 310 2.28 -20.51 -9.50
CA SER A 310 2.18 -21.96 -9.68
C SER A 310 3.52 -22.60 -9.32
N VAL A 311 3.53 -23.93 -9.20
CA VAL A 311 4.77 -24.70 -8.97
C VAL A 311 5.87 -24.34 -9.99
N LYS A 312 5.49 -24.16 -11.27
CA LYS A 312 6.43 -23.80 -12.35
C LYS A 312 7.04 -22.40 -12.17
N GLY A 313 6.37 -21.49 -11.45
CA GLY A 313 6.85 -20.15 -11.15
C GLY A 313 7.70 -20.05 -9.88
N LEU A 314 7.94 -21.16 -9.18
CA LEU A 314 8.79 -21.18 -7.99
C LEU A 314 10.25 -21.42 -8.36
N LYS A 315 11.17 -20.72 -7.65
CA LYS A 315 12.57 -21.10 -7.64
C LYS A 315 12.73 -22.44 -6.89
N PRO A 316 13.74 -23.25 -7.21
CA PRO A 316 14.12 -24.41 -6.38
C PRO A 316 14.27 -24.01 -4.91
N VAL A 317 14.03 -24.97 -3.98
CA VAL A 317 14.05 -24.67 -2.53
C VAL A 317 15.35 -24.04 -2.08
N GLU A 318 16.48 -24.49 -2.66
CA GLU A 318 17.83 -23.99 -2.35
C GLU A 318 18.02 -22.52 -2.78
N LEU A 319 17.39 -22.12 -3.87
CA LEU A 319 17.45 -20.75 -4.42
C LEU A 319 16.22 -19.91 -4.04
N ASN A 320 15.27 -20.50 -3.28
CA ASN A 320 14.05 -19.82 -2.87
C ASN A 320 14.38 -18.67 -1.91
N ASP A 321 13.91 -17.48 -2.25
CA ASP A 321 14.07 -16.24 -1.50
C ASP A 321 12.76 -15.76 -0.87
N ARG A 322 11.70 -16.58 -0.91
CA ARG A 322 10.37 -16.26 -0.39
C ARG A 322 10.03 -17.04 0.87
N VAL A 323 9.18 -16.46 1.68
CA VAL A 323 8.38 -17.13 2.71
C VAL A 323 6.90 -17.02 2.33
N PHE A 324 6.10 -17.97 2.78
CA PHE A 324 4.69 -18.03 2.39
C PHE A 324 3.81 -17.94 3.62
N PHE A 325 2.82 -17.06 3.57
CA PHE A 325 1.89 -16.84 4.65
C PHE A 325 0.44 -16.97 4.15
N ARG A 326 -0.36 -17.73 4.85
CA ARG A 326 -1.77 -17.93 4.51
C ARG A 326 -2.67 -17.60 5.69
N ILE A 327 -3.72 -16.80 5.43
CA ILE A 327 -4.86 -16.67 6.34
C ILE A 327 -6.07 -17.31 5.68
N LYS A 328 -6.60 -18.36 6.30
CA LYS A 328 -7.81 -19.01 5.84
C LYS A 328 -9.00 -18.72 6.75
N LEU A 329 -10.15 -18.50 6.18
CA LEU A 329 -11.41 -18.52 6.88
C LEU A 329 -11.89 -19.97 7.01
N SER A 330 -12.54 -20.30 8.12
CA SER A 330 -12.98 -21.68 8.42
C SER A 330 -13.63 -22.36 7.20
N GLY A 331 -13.11 -23.53 6.80
CA GLY A 331 -13.58 -24.28 5.64
C GLY A 331 -13.16 -23.76 4.25
N LYS A 332 -12.46 -22.61 4.16
CA LYS A 332 -12.05 -21.98 2.90
C LYS A 332 -10.55 -21.75 2.87
N ALA A 333 -9.81 -22.65 2.25
CA ALA A 333 -8.36 -22.59 2.14
C ALA A 333 -7.94 -22.11 0.74
N PRO A 334 -7.39 -20.89 0.59
CA PRO A 334 -6.92 -20.40 -0.70
C PRO A 334 -5.66 -21.16 -1.14
N GLN A 335 -5.52 -21.41 -2.45
CA GLN A 335 -4.34 -22.01 -3.06
C GLN A 335 -3.97 -23.40 -2.46
N GLU A 336 -4.93 -24.26 -2.11
CA GLU A 336 -4.69 -25.48 -1.36
C GLU A 336 -3.69 -26.43 -2.04
N LYS A 337 -3.75 -26.59 -3.38
CA LYS A 337 -2.81 -27.45 -4.12
C LYS A 337 -1.37 -26.94 -4.02
N LEU A 338 -1.20 -25.61 -4.22
CA LEU A 338 0.10 -24.98 -4.11
C LEU A 338 0.61 -25.02 -2.66
N TRP A 339 -0.27 -24.75 -1.69
CA TRP A 339 0.10 -24.77 -0.27
C TRP A 339 0.60 -26.14 0.20
N ARG A 340 -0.08 -27.21 -0.25
CA ARG A 340 0.34 -28.60 0.03
C ARG A 340 1.73 -28.85 -0.55
N TYR A 341 1.94 -28.50 -1.82
CA TYR A 341 3.25 -28.61 -2.46
C TYR A 341 4.34 -27.87 -1.68
N LEU A 342 4.10 -26.60 -1.29
CA LEU A 342 5.05 -25.80 -0.51
C LEU A 342 5.43 -26.50 0.81
N SER A 343 4.43 -27.03 1.51
CA SER A 343 4.64 -27.71 2.80
C SER A 343 5.42 -29.03 2.65
N GLU A 344 5.08 -29.84 1.66
CA GLU A 344 5.73 -31.15 1.38
C GLU A 344 7.18 -30.97 0.92
N HIS A 345 7.49 -29.88 0.19
CA HIS A 345 8.82 -29.60 -0.33
C HIS A 345 9.64 -28.65 0.57
N LYS A 346 9.24 -28.50 1.85
CA LYS A 346 10.00 -27.75 2.88
C LYS A 346 10.21 -26.27 2.57
N TYR A 347 9.33 -25.65 1.78
CA TYR A 347 9.31 -24.18 1.71
C TYR A 347 8.87 -23.60 3.06
N PRO A 348 9.40 -22.43 3.47
CA PRO A 348 8.99 -21.81 4.73
C PRO A 348 7.53 -21.32 4.62
N VAL A 349 6.64 -21.97 5.35
CA VAL A 349 5.20 -21.68 5.36
C VAL A 349 4.71 -21.33 6.75
N PHE A 350 3.77 -20.40 6.83
CA PHE A 350 3.09 -20.02 8.06
C PHE A 350 1.58 -19.85 7.81
N GLU A 351 0.73 -20.47 8.63
CA GLU A 351 -0.72 -20.43 8.44
C GLU A 351 -1.45 -19.93 9.68
N ILE A 352 -2.47 -19.09 9.46
CA ILE A 352 -3.42 -18.67 10.49
C ILE A 352 -4.83 -19.08 10.06
N ASN A 353 -5.58 -19.69 10.96
CA ASN A 353 -7.01 -19.97 10.78
C ASN A 353 -7.84 -18.91 11.50
N ALA A 354 -8.57 -18.11 10.72
CA ALA A 354 -9.49 -17.10 11.20
C ALA A 354 -10.90 -17.72 11.32
N GLY A 355 -11.29 -18.20 12.44
CA GLY A 355 -12.58 -18.89 12.62
C GLY A 355 -13.80 -18.19 12.02
N THR A 356 -13.86 -16.85 12.07
CA THR A 356 -14.97 -16.04 11.53
C THR A 356 -14.45 -14.75 10.89
N ILE A 357 -15.31 -14.08 10.11
CA ILE A 357 -15.01 -12.76 9.52
C ILE A 357 -14.71 -11.69 10.57
N ASN A 358 -15.32 -11.80 11.78
CA ASN A 358 -15.06 -10.85 12.87
C ASN A 358 -13.63 -10.94 13.41
N SER A 359 -12.89 -12.02 13.07
CA SER A 359 -11.47 -12.17 13.39
C SER A 359 -10.59 -11.11 12.74
N ILE A 360 -11.12 -10.34 11.78
CA ILE A 360 -10.38 -9.25 11.14
C ILE A 360 -9.77 -8.28 12.15
N GLY A 361 -10.50 -7.87 13.20
CA GLY A 361 -9.96 -6.98 14.24
C GLY A 361 -8.74 -7.57 14.95
N GLY A 362 -8.80 -8.87 15.27
CA GLY A 362 -7.68 -9.59 15.88
C GLY A 362 -6.51 -9.81 14.92
N ILE A 363 -6.78 -10.06 13.65
CA ILE A 363 -5.75 -10.23 12.60
C ILE A 363 -4.99 -8.91 12.40
N LEU A 364 -5.68 -7.80 12.22
CA LEU A 364 -5.03 -6.51 11.96
C LEU A 364 -4.13 -6.08 13.13
N LEU A 365 -4.65 -6.13 14.37
CA LEU A 365 -3.85 -5.83 15.55
C LEU A 365 -2.71 -6.85 15.73
N GLY A 366 -2.94 -8.10 15.39
CA GLY A 366 -1.92 -9.14 15.43
C GLY A 366 -0.78 -8.89 14.43
N LEU A 367 -1.09 -8.48 13.20
CA LEU A 367 -0.08 -8.11 12.20
C LEU A 367 0.72 -6.88 12.65
N GLN A 368 0.08 -5.87 13.26
CA GLN A 368 0.77 -4.74 13.87
C GLN A 368 1.77 -5.21 14.94
N ARG A 369 1.38 -6.15 15.79
CA ARG A 369 2.26 -6.73 16.81
C ARG A 369 3.40 -7.57 16.20
N ALA A 370 3.16 -8.29 15.11
CA ALA A 370 4.20 -9.02 14.40
C ALA A 370 5.27 -8.06 13.83
N VAL A 371 4.83 -6.95 13.22
CA VAL A 371 5.73 -5.91 12.69
C VAL A 371 6.53 -5.26 13.82
N ALA A 372 5.89 -4.90 14.92
CA ALA A 372 6.57 -4.33 16.09
C ALA A 372 7.60 -5.31 16.69
N ALA A 373 7.30 -6.62 16.71
CA ALA A 373 8.25 -7.65 17.16
C ALA A 373 9.46 -7.75 16.23
N ILE A 374 9.28 -7.67 14.92
CA ILE A 374 10.38 -7.65 13.94
C ILE A 374 11.21 -6.37 14.13
N GLY A 375 10.58 -5.22 14.27
CA GLY A 375 11.27 -3.95 14.53
C GLY A 375 12.10 -4.00 15.81
N TYR A 376 11.56 -4.59 16.87
CA TYR A 376 12.29 -4.82 18.13
C TYR A 376 13.50 -5.75 17.95
N LEU A 377 13.33 -6.86 17.23
CA LEU A 377 14.42 -7.82 16.98
C LEU A 377 15.51 -7.26 16.06
N TRP A 378 15.17 -6.37 15.13
CA TRP A 378 16.11 -5.66 14.27
C TRP A 378 16.70 -4.40 14.91
N ASP A 379 16.15 -3.96 16.04
CA ASP A 379 16.46 -2.69 16.71
C ASP A 379 16.32 -1.48 15.76
N ILE A 380 15.20 -1.39 15.07
CA ILE A 380 14.87 -0.27 14.16
C ILE A 380 13.63 0.47 14.62
N CYS A 381 13.59 1.77 14.40
CA CYS A 381 12.37 2.56 14.58
C CYS A 381 11.32 2.12 13.54
N PHE A 382 10.26 1.45 14.00
CA PHE A 382 9.23 0.93 13.09
C PHE A 382 8.04 1.89 12.89
N VAL A 383 8.09 3.08 13.51
CA VAL A 383 6.96 4.02 13.49
C VAL A 383 7.18 5.25 12.62
N ASP A 384 8.42 5.58 12.24
CA ASP A 384 8.78 6.66 11.31
C ASP A 384 8.85 6.17 9.84
N GLN A 385 9.03 7.07 8.89
CA GLN A 385 9.17 6.80 7.44
C GLN A 385 9.97 7.90 6.74
N PRO A 386 11.28 8.01 7.00
CA PRO A 386 12.08 9.14 6.53
C PRO A 386 12.34 9.14 5.01
N ALA A 387 12.28 7.99 4.33
CA ALA A 387 12.68 7.90 2.92
C ALA A 387 11.69 8.58 1.98
N VAL A 388 10.39 8.53 2.28
CA VAL A 388 9.33 9.06 1.38
C VAL A 388 9.23 10.59 1.37
N GLU A 389 10.03 11.32 2.13
CA GLU A 389 10.02 12.79 2.10
C GLU A 389 10.60 13.35 0.77
N GLY A 390 11.47 12.59 0.09
CA GLY A 390 12.09 12.99 -1.17
C GLY A 390 11.07 13.29 -2.28
N TYR A 391 10.13 12.37 -2.53
CA TYR A 391 9.13 12.57 -3.57
C TYR A 391 8.15 13.71 -3.25
N LYS A 392 7.80 13.91 -1.96
CA LYS A 392 6.93 15.01 -1.53
C LYS A 392 7.56 16.37 -1.85
N LYS A 393 8.86 16.51 -1.56
CA LYS A 393 9.62 17.71 -1.88
C LYS A 393 9.64 17.96 -3.39
N ALA A 394 9.99 16.96 -4.19
CA ALA A 394 10.03 17.06 -5.64
C ALA A 394 8.64 17.40 -6.23
N THR A 395 7.58 16.75 -5.76
CA THR A 395 6.20 17.05 -6.16
C THR A 395 5.83 18.50 -5.85
N LYS A 396 6.12 18.98 -4.64
CA LYS A 396 5.80 20.35 -4.21
C LYS A 396 6.56 21.38 -5.05
N GLU A 397 7.81 21.11 -5.35
CA GLU A 397 8.65 21.97 -6.19
C GLU A 397 8.08 22.08 -7.61
N MET A 398 7.73 20.96 -8.26
CA MET A 398 7.09 20.97 -9.58
C MET A 398 5.75 21.70 -9.58
N MET A 399 4.94 21.52 -8.54
CA MET A 399 3.63 22.18 -8.41
C MET A 399 3.73 23.69 -8.13
N SER A 400 4.88 24.20 -7.65
CA SER A 400 5.10 25.63 -7.43
C SER A 400 5.37 26.41 -8.72
N HIS A 401 5.72 25.73 -9.81
CA HIS A 401 5.96 26.36 -11.11
C HIS A 401 4.71 26.29 -11.99
N PRO A 402 4.35 27.37 -12.67
CA PRO A 402 3.25 27.35 -13.63
C PRO A 402 3.66 26.57 -14.89
N GLY A 403 2.69 25.94 -15.54
CA GLY A 403 2.89 25.26 -16.83
C GLY A 403 2.68 23.75 -16.75
N GLU A 404 2.92 23.11 -17.89
CA GLU A 404 2.77 21.68 -18.07
C GLU A 404 3.92 20.91 -17.41
N ILE A 405 3.59 19.85 -16.66
CA ILE A 405 4.57 18.98 -16.03
C ILE A 405 4.92 17.85 -16.99
N LYS A 406 6.21 17.77 -17.34
CA LYS A 406 6.79 16.77 -18.27
C LYS A 406 8.03 16.12 -17.64
N PRO A 407 8.37 14.89 -18.08
CA PRO A 407 9.67 14.30 -17.75
C PRO A 407 10.82 15.23 -18.17
N PRO A 408 11.91 15.31 -17.38
CA PRO A 408 13.07 16.12 -17.71
C PRO A 408 13.62 15.83 -19.10
N SER A 409 13.98 16.87 -19.85
CA SER A 409 14.48 16.73 -21.24
C SER A 409 15.77 15.92 -21.35
N GLN A 410 16.59 15.90 -20.29
CA GLN A 410 17.81 15.10 -20.21
C GLN A 410 17.55 13.61 -20.04
N TRP A 411 16.32 13.19 -19.72
CA TRP A 411 16.00 11.77 -19.66
C TRP A 411 15.90 11.20 -21.06
N GLY A 412 16.97 10.50 -21.51
CA GLY A 412 16.96 9.79 -22.77
C GLY A 412 15.78 8.83 -22.87
N CYS A 413 15.21 8.71 -24.06
CA CYS A 413 14.03 7.90 -24.30
C CYS A 413 14.04 7.20 -25.66
N ALA A 414 13.28 6.10 -25.75
CA ALA A 414 13.00 5.39 -26.99
C ALA A 414 11.48 5.28 -27.22
N GLY A 415 11.06 5.18 -28.48
CA GLY A 415 9.64 5.16 -28.84
C GLY A 415 9.17 3.81 -29.38
N TYR A 416 7.87 3.53 -29.23
CA TYR A 416 7.19 2.44 -29.91
C TYR A 416 5.71 2.77 -30.05
N LYS A 417 5.27 3.18 -31.23
CA LYS A 417 3.89 3.63 -31.46
C LYS A 417 3.46 4.70 -30.42
N LYS A 418 2.42 4.44 -29.65
CA LYS A 418 1.96 5.31 -28.54
C LYS A 418 2.66 5.06 -27.21
N ILE A 419 3.81 4.39 -27.18
CA ILE A 419 4.58 4.12 -25.98
C ILE A 419 5.92 4.83 -26.05
N LYS A 420 6.29 5.54 -24.99
CA LYS A 420 7.59 6.18 -24.81
C LYS A 420 8.24 5.66 -23.54
N LEU A 421 9.42 5.07 -23.67
CA LEU A 421 10.22 4.55 -22.56
C LEU A 421 11.34 5.54 -22.25
N TYR A 422 11.33 6.11 -21.05
CA TYR A 422 12.44 6.90 -20.51
C TYR A 422 13.41 6.00 -19.77
N TYR A 423 14.60 5.81 -20.31
CA TYR A 423 15.71 5.04 -19.72
C TYR A 423 16.75 5.94 -19.03
N GLY A 424 16.72 7.25 -19.31
CA GLY A 424 17.62 8.25 -18.72
C GLY A 424 17.72 8.22 -17.20
N PRO A 425 16.64 7.91 -16.44
CA PRO A 425 16.73 7.73 -15.00
C PRO A 425 17.79 6.71 -14.56
N LEU A 426 17.98 5.61 -15.29
CA LEU A 426 19.00 4.60 -14.98
C LEU A 426 20.42 5.12 -15.21
N ILE A 427 20.60 5.96 -16.22
CA ILE A 427 21.89 6.60 -16.56
C ILE A 427 22.22 7.66 -15.51
N GLU A 428 21.27 8.55 -15.19
CA GLU A 428 21.42 9.60 -14.18
C GLU A 428 21.71 9.02 -12.79
N ALA A 429 21.07 7.90 -12.46
CA ALA A 429 21.34 7.17 -11.21
C ALA A 429 22.70 6.43 -11.18
N GLY A 430 23.44 6.38 -12.31
CA GLY A 430 24.70 5.67 -12.44
C GLY A 430 24.56 4.15 -12.36
N ILE A 431 23.42 3.59 -12.72
CA ILE A 431 23.14 2.14 -12.72
C ILE A 431 23.72 1.46 -13.95
N ILE A 432 23.55 2.10 -15.13
CA ILE A 432 24.11 1.70 -16.42
C ILE A 432 24.62 2.95 -17.13
N SER A 433 25.61 2.79 -18.02
CA SER A 433 25.99 3.85 -18.95
C SER A 433 25.18 3.76 -20.24
N GLU A 434 25.15 4.83 -21.01
CA GLU A 434 24.49 4.85 -22.33
C GLU A 434 25.21 3.90 -23.31
N ASP A 435 26.54 3.83 -23.21
CA ASP A 435 27.34 2.94 -24.08
C ASP A 435 27.08 1.47 -23.75
N GLU A 436 26.98 1.08 -22.44
CA GLU A 436 26.56 -0.27 -22.04
C GLU A 436 25.19 -0.61 -22.63
N LEU A 437 24.23 0.34 -22.57
CA LEU A 437 22.88 0.12 -23.06
C LEU A 437 22.88 -0.02 -24.60
N LYS A 438 23.60 0.84 -25.33
CA LYS A 438 23.75 0.74 -26.80
C LYS A 438 24.36 -0.59 -27.22
N ALA A 439 25.44 -1.00 -26.56
CA ALA A 439 26.10 -2.28 -26.83
C ALA A 439 25.15 -3.46 -26.60
N GLU A 440 24.36 -3.43 -25.52
CA GLU A 440 23.41 -4.50 -25.25
C GLU A 440 22.24 -4.54 -26.22
N VAL A 441 21.72 -3.38 -26.66
CA VAL A 441 20.69 -3.30 -27.70
C VAL A 441 21.20 -3.90 -29.03
N GLN A 442 22.45 -3.66 -29.39
CA GLN A 442 23.08 -4.29 -30.56
C GLN A 442 23.22 -5.80 -30.38
N ALA A 443 23.67 -6.26 -29.20
CA ALA A 443 23.84 -7.69 -28.90
C ALA A 443 22.52 -8.48 -29.02
N ILE A 444 21.39 -7.89 -28.67
CA ILE A 444 20.06 -8.51 -28.85
C ILE A 444 19.48 -8.29 -30.27
N LYS A 445 20.26 -7.70 -31.18
CA LYS A 445 19.84 -7.35 -32.54
C LYS A 445 18.62 -6.42 -32.59
N GLY A 446 18.57 -5.45 -31.66
CA GLY A 446 17.55 -4.41 -31.58
C GLY A 446 18.00 -3.07 -32.15
N GLY A 447 17.07 -2.14 -32.33
CA GLY A 447 17.34 -0.73 -32.62
C GLY A 447 17.31 0.11 -31.34
N PHE A 448 18.18 1.09 -31.20
CA PHE A 448 18.22 1.95 -29.99
C PHE A 448 17.01 2.88 -29.89
N GLU A 449 16.32 3.14 -31.01
CA GLU A 449 15.05 3.87 -31.03
C GLU A 449 13.83 3.00 -30.77
N ASP A 450 13.98 1.65 -30.74
CA ASP A 450 12.89 0.68 -30.53
C ASP A 450 12.72 0.40 -29.03
N ALA A 451 11.77 1.05 -28.41
CA ALA A 451 11.54 0.96 -26.95
C ALA A 451 11.43 -0.49 -26.41
N PRO A 452 10.76 -1.47 -27.07
CA PRO A 452 10.81 -2.87 -26.68
C PRO A 452 12.21 -3.48 -26.61
N ALA A 453 13.08 -3.15 -27.57
CA ALA A 453 14.46 -3.63 -27.59
C ALA A 453 15.27 -3.00 -26.44
N VAL A 454 15.13 -1.69 -26.25
CA VAL A 454 15.79 -0.97 -25.14
C VAL A 454 15.35 -1.54 -23.78
N TYR A 455 14.04 -1.80 -23.57
CA TYR A 455 13.52 -2.40 -22.33
C TYR A 455 14.10 -3.81 -22.09
N ALA A 456 14.16 -4.64 -23.13
CA ALA A 456 14.76 -5.98 -23.05
C ALA A 456 16.26 -5.91 -22.72
N ALA A 457 17.00 -4.99 -23.35
CA ALA A 457 18.42 -4.76 -23.07
C ALA A 457 18.66 -4.31 -21.61
N ILE A 458 17.82 -3.41 -21.08
CA ILE A 458 17.87 -3.00 -19.67
C ILE A 458 17.72 -4.22 -18.75
N LEU A 459 16.69 -5.05 -18.96
CA LEU A 459 16.48 -6.25 -18.14
C LEU A 459 17.66 -7.23 -18.23
N SER A 460 18.19 -7.47 -19.44
CA SER A 460 19.36 -8.31 -19.65
C SER A 460 20.57 -7.79 -18.85
N LEU A 461 20.88 -6.49 -18.94
CA LEU A 461 21.96 -5.86 -18.20
C LEU A 461 21.79 -5.99 -16.68
N LEU A 462 20.60 -5.68 -16.17
CA LEU A 462 20.32 -5.73 -14.73
C LEU A 462 20.44 -7.15 -14.18
N LEU A 463 19.98 -8.16 -14.93
CA LEU A 463 20.10 -9.57 -14.55
C LEU A 463 21.58 -10.03 -14.51
N ARG A 464 22.38 -9.65 -15.52
CA ARG A 464 23.81 -9.98 -15.55
C ARG A 464 24.60 -9.30 -14.42
N LYS A 465 24.23 -8.07 -14.04
CA LYS A 465 24.82 -7.37 -12.90
C LYS A 465 24.44 -7.99 -11.53
N GLY A 466 23.52 -8.98 -11.51
CA GLY A 466 23.19 -9.81 -10.34
C GLY A 466 22.49 -9.07 -9.19
N ARG A 467 21.92 -7.88 -9.46
CA ARG A 467 21.29 -7.03 -8.43
C ARG A 467 19.76 -7.03 -8.45
N LEU A 468 19.15 -7.78 -9.37
CA LEU A 468 17.71 -7.80 -9.56
C LEU A 468 17.10 -9.03 -8.90
N GLU A 469 16.26 -8.81 -7.88
CA GLU A 469 15.56 -9.90 -7.16
C GLU A 469 14.05 -9.73 -7.13
N ALA A 470 13.54 -8.54 -7.39
CA ALA A 470 12.12 -8.21 -7.39
C ALA A 470 11.81 -7.04 -8.33
N VAL A 471 10.57 -6.98 -8.80
CA VAL A 471 10.10 -5.91 -9.69
C VAL A 471 8.84 -5.27 -9.12
N GLU A 472 8.69 -3.97 -9.36
CA GLU A 472 7.41 -3.28 -9.19
C GLU A 472 6.94 -2.68 -10.53
N LEU A 473 5.65 -2.80 -10.76
CA LEU A 473 4.91 -2.18 -11.86
C LEU A 473 3.89 -1.23 -11.24
N THR A 474 4.15 0.08 -11.27
CA THR A 474 3.29 1.07 -10.61
C THR A 474 2.74 2.06 -11.62
N SER A 475 1.42 2.11 -11.75
CA SER A 475 0.74 3.04 -12.65
C SER A 475 0.26 4.29 -11.92
N TYR A 476 0.73 5.45 -12.38
CA TYR A 476 0.15 6.77 -12.03
C TYR A 476 -0.99 7.17 -12.99
N ALA A 477 -1.39 6.25 -13.86
CA ALA A 477 -2.63 6.35 -14.60
C ALA A 477 -3.62 5.34 -14.01
N ARG A 478 -4.91 5.68 -14.01
CA ARG A 478 -5.98 4.85 -13.44
C ARG A 478 -5.88 3.40 -13.90
N MET A 479 -5.85 2.48 -12.97
CA MET A 479 -5.81 1.04 -13.25
C MET A 479 -7.17 0.57 -13.78
N THR A 480 -7.43 0.91 -15.08
CA THR A 480 -8.58 0.37 -15.80
C THR A 480 -8.49 -1.16 -15.87
N LYS A 481 -9.62 -1.82 -16.15
CA LYS A 481 -9.60 -3.28 -16.35
C LYS A 481 -8.62 -3.69 -17.46
N GLY A 482 -8.59 -2.95 -18.60
CA GLY A 482 -7.69 -3.23 -19.72
C GLY A 482 -6.22 -3.12 -19.33
N LEU A 483 -5.83 -1.99 -18.70
CA LEU A 483 -4.48 -1.79 -18.22
C LEU A 483 -4.08 -2.83 -17.15
N SER A 484 -4.96 -3.10 -16.21
CA SER A 484 -4.74 -4.12 -15.17
C SER A 484 -4.51 -5.51 -15.77
N ASP A 485 -5.33 -5.93 -16.73
CA ASP A 485 -5.21 -7.23 -17.40
C ASP A 485 -3.86 -7.35 -18.14
N ILE A 486 -3.41 -6.28 -18.79
CA ILE A 486 -2.11 -6.23 -19.49
C ILE A 486 -0.95 -6.34 -18.48
N LEU A 487 -0.95 -5.51 -17.43
CA LEU A 487 0.13 -5.52 -16.45
C LEU A 487 0.15 -6.81 -15.62
N GLU A 488 -1.01 -7.43 -15.34
CA GLU A 488 -1.09 -8.76 -14.75
C GLU A 488 -0.51 -9.84 -15.67
N GLN A 489 -0.73 -9.73 -16.98
CA GLN A 489 -0.11 -10.65 -17.95
C GLN A 489 1.41 -10.45 -17.99
N VAL A 490 1.88 -9.20 -17.97
CA VAL A 490 3.32 -8.88 -17.90
C VAL A 490 3.92 -9.45 -16.61
N ARG A 491 3.30 -9.20 -15.45
CA ARG A 491 3.72 -9.74 -14.16
C ARG A 491 3.85 -11.26 -14.20
N TYR A 492 2.89 -11.95 -14.83
CA TYR A 492 2.91 -13.40 -14.96
C TYR A 492 3.95 -13.90 -15.95
N ASP A 493 3.94 -13.39 -17.19
CA ASP A 493 4.76 -13.95 -18.29
C ASP A 493 6.25 -13.62 -18.13
N PHE A 494 6.60 -12.36 -17.84
CA PHE A 494 8.00 -11.98 -17.66
C PHE A 494 8.54 -12.47 -16.32
N PHE A 495 7.84 -12.12 -15.22
CA PHE A 495 8.46 -12.18 -13.91
C PHE A 495 8.12 -13.50 -13.20
N THR A 496 6.86 -13.83 -13.03
CA THR A 496 6.49 -15.03 -12.24
C THR A 496 6.89 -16.32 -12.95
N ARG A 497 6.57 -16.45 -14.25
CA ARG A 497 6.85 -17.66 -15.01
C ARG A 497 8.25 -17.66 -15.64
N GLY A 498 8.62 -16.58 -16.30
CA GLY A 498 9.88 -16.44 -17.02
C GLY A 498 11.06 -16.40 -16.05
N LEU A 499 11.19 -15.34 -15.27
CA LEU A 499 12.34 -15.11 -14.39
C LEU A 499 12.19 -15.76 -13.00
N LYS A 500 11.05 -16.39 -12.69
CA LYS A 500 10.71 -16.92 -11.35
C LYS A 500 10.94 -15.87 -10.25
N MET A 501 10.62 -14.63 -10.58
CA MET A 501 10.88 -13.46 -9.75
C MET A 501 9.57 -12.89 -9.23
N PRO A 502 9.49 -12.48 -7.95
CA PRO A 502 8.32 -11.81 -7.42
C PRO A 502 8.17 -10.43 -8.05
N ALA A 503 6.93 -10.09 -8.42
CA ALA A 503 6.60 -8.79 -8.98
C ALA A 503 5.36 -8.20 -8.32
N LYS A 504 5.42 -6.91 -7.98
CA LYS A 504 4.31 -6.11 -7.48
C LYS A 504 3.55 -5.45 -8.61
N LEU A 505 2.28 -5.17 -8.36
CA LEU A 505 1.45 -4.33 -9.21
C LEU A 505 0.70 -3.34 -8.34
N GLY A 506 0.80 -2.05 -8.67
CA GLY A 506 0.23 -0.97 -7.85
C GLY A 506 -0.31 0.21 -8.64
N GLU A 507 -1.14 1.01 -7.98
CA GLU A 507 -1.65 2.29 -8.48
C GLU A 507 -1.06 3.42 -7.63
N GLY A 508 -0.33 4.34 -8.27
CA GLY A 508 0.15 5.56 -7.63
C GLY A 508 -0.94 6.65 -7.59
N PRO A 509 -0.85 7.62 -6.69
CA PRO A 509 0.18 7.79 -5.67
C PRO A 509 -0.05 6.99 -4.37
N ASP A 510 -1.08 6.14 -4.27
CA ASP A 510 -1.37 5.36 -3.06
C ASP A 510 -0.14 4.54 -2.61
N LYS A 511 0.65 4.06 -3.56
CA LYS A 511 1.86 3.28 -3.29
C LYS A 511 3.03 4.09 -2.75
N ASN A 512 3.05 5.41 -2.95
CA ASN A 512 4.00 6.31 -2.28
C ASN A 512 3.78 6.34 -0.77
N HIS A 513 2.54 6.09 -0.34
CA HIS A 513 2.15 5.93 1.07
C HIS A 513 2.16 4.46 1.50
N SER A 514 2.91 3.58 0.84
CA SER A 514 2.97 2.14 1.14
C SER A 514 4.40 1.60 1.00
N TYR A 515 4.71 0.89 -0.06
CA TYR A 515 5.98 0.19 -0.20
C TYR A 515 7.17 1.05 -0.65
N HIS A 516 6.98 2.30 -1.07
CA HIS A 516 8.10 3.14 -1.53
C HIS A 516 9.16 3.37 -0.46
N GLN A 517 8.77 3.44 0.82
CA GLN A 517 9.76 3.48 1.92
C GLN A 517 10.75 2.31 1.82
N ASN A 518 10.25 1.10 1.55
CA ASN A 518 11.07 -0.10 1.43
C ASN A 518 11.89 -0.12 0.12
N ILE A 519 11.35 0.38 -0.98
CA ILE A 519 12.10 0.48 -2.25
C ILE A 519 13.22 1.51 -2.14
N GLU A 520 12.98 2.63 -1.48
CA GLU A 520 13.94 3.71 -1.32
C GLU A 520 15.03 3.43 -0.27
N ALA A 521 14.68 2.84 0.87
CA ALA A 521 15.59 2.67 2.01
C ALA A 521 15.79 1.22 2.47
N GLY A 522 15.02 0.28 1.97
CA GLY A 522 15.21 -1.14 2.19
C GLY A 522 16.33 -1.74 1.35
N LYS A 523 16.34 -3.07 1.22
CA LYS A 523 17.31 -3.80 0.42
C LYS A 523 17.32 -3.33 -1.04
N ASP A 524 18.51 -3.12 -1.61
CA ASP A 524 18.69 -2.71 -3.00
C ASP A 524 18.51 -3.90 -3.95
N MET A 525 17.27 -4.29 -4.22
CA MET A 525 16.91 -5.47 -5.00
C MET A 525 15.86 -5.21 -6.09
N TRP A 526 15.34 -3.98 -6.19
CA TRP A 526 14.18 -3.65 -7.01
C TRP A 526 14.54 -3.14 -8.39
N PHE A 527 13.71 -3.46 -9.37
CA PHE A 527 13.55 -2.74 -10.61
C PHE A 527 12.15 -2.13 -10.67
N SER A 528 12.09 -0.81 -10.69
CA SER A 528 10.84 -0.05 -10.68
C SER A 528 10.46 0.37 -12.10
N VAL A 529 9.27 0.01 -12.53
CA VAL A 529 8.69 0.39 -13.83
C VAL A 529 7.44 1.21 -13.56
N TYR A 530 7.50 2.51 -13.84
CA TYR A 530 6.39 3.42 -13.63
C TYR A 530 5.68 3.74 -14.93
N PHE A 531 4.37 3.89 -14.85
CA PHE A 531 3.52 4.22 -15.98
C PHE A 531 2.80 5.54 -15.71
N MET A 532 2.74 6.42 -16.70
CA MET A 532 1.90 7.61 -16.70
C MET A 532 1.20 7.76 -18.05
N ALA A 533 0.06 8.46 -18.09
CA ALA A 533 -0.62 8.80 -19.32
C ALA A 533 -0.42 10.29 -19.64
N SER A 534 -0.18 10.62 -20.91
CA SER A 534 -0.07 12.02 -21.32
C SER A 534 -1.42 12.75 -21.25
N VAL A 535 -2.51 12.03 -21.50
CA VAL A 535 -3.88 12.54 -21.43
C VAL A 535 -4.66 11.83 -20.32
N LEU A 536 -5.19 12.61 -19.37
CA LEU A 536 -6.00 12.11 -18.27
C LEU A 536 -7.48 12.49 -18.49
N GLU A 537 -8.37 11.51 -18.39
CA GLU A 537 -9.81 11.72 -18.55
C GLU A 537 -10.35 12.51 -17.36
N GLN A 538 -11.05 13.62 -17.65
CA GLN A 538 -11.57 14.56 -16.65
C GLN A 538 -13.05 14.31 -16.34
N PRO A 539 -13.51 14.63 -15.10
CA PRO A 539 -14.95 14.76 -14.82
C PRO A 539 -15.55 15.90 -15.62
N GLU A 540 -16.78 15.70 -16.15
CA GLU A 540 -17.44 16.71 -17.00
C GLU A 540 -17.86 17.97 -16.24
N ALA A 541 -18.27 17.80 -14.98
CA ALA A 541 -18.82 18.89 -14.18
C ALA A 541 -17.77 19.92 -13.73
N LEU A 542 -16.57 19.48 -13.40
CA LEU A 542 -15.47 20.32 -12.95
C LEU A 542 -14.15 19.57 -13.16
N GLU A 543 -13.15 20.21 -13.75
CA GLU A 543 -11.82 19.61 -13.94
C GLU A 543 -11.06 19.49 -12.62
N PHE A 544 -10.36 18.38 -12.44
CA PHE A 544 -9.42 18.19 -11.37
C PHE A 544 -7.99 18.50 -11.84
N ASP A 545 -7.17 19.17 -11.03
CA ASP A 545 -5.79 19.54 -11.42
C ASP A 545 -4.93 18.28 -11.68
N SER A 546 -4.86 17.89 -12.94
CA SER A 546 -4.11 16.71 -13.41
C SER A 546 -2.59 16.87 -13.31
N ARG A 547 -2.08 18.09 -13.11
CA ARG A 547 -0.64 18.33 -12.91
C ARG A 547 -0.13 17.63 -11.66
N LEU A 548 -0.96 17.54 -10.61
CA LEU A 548 -0.57 16.87 -9.36
C LEU A 548 -0.17 15.41 -9.60
N LEU A 549 -0.96 14.64 -10.34
CA LEU A 549 -0.64 13.23 -10.61
C LEU A 549 0.66 13.08 -11.41
N LYS A 550 0.87 13.93 -12.43
CA LYS A 550 2.11 13.93 -13.22
C LYS A 550 3.32 14.32 -12.36
N ALA A 551 3.19 15.34 -11.50
CA ALA A 551 4.23 15.75 -10.56
C ALA A 551 4.59 14.62 -9.58
N GLN A 552 3.60 13.88 -9.10
CA GLN A 552 3.82 12.75 -8.22
C GLN A 552 4.55 11.60 -8.93
N ALA A 553 4.19 11.29 -10.17
CA ALA A 553 4.86 10.26 -10.97
C ALA A 553 6.35 10.61 -11.19
N ILE A 554 6.62 11.79 -11.74
CA ILE A 554 7.98 12.25 -12.06
C ILE A 554 8.78 12.48 -10.79
N GLY A 555 8.18 13.09 -9.74
CA GLY A 555 8.84 13.32 -8.45
C GLY A 555 9.25 12.02 -7.76
N THR A 556 8.48 10.96 -7.92
CA THR A 556 8.85 9.64 -7.39
C THR A 556 10.01 9.02 -8.17
N VAL A 557 9.99 9.11 -9.51
CA VAL A 557 11.14 8.66 -10.32
C VAL A 557 12.40 9.43 -9.91
N GLN A 558 12.33 10.77 -9.78
CA GLN A 558 13.48 11.58 -9.36
C GLN A 558 13.97 11.23 -7.94
N SER A 559 13.07 10.92 -7.01
CA SER A 559 13.47 10.46 -5.68
C SER A 559 14.29 9.16 -5.74
N LEU A 560 13.87 8.22 -6.58
CA LEU A 560 14.58 6.95 -6.79
C LEU A 560 15.94 7.16 -7.48
N VAL A 561 16.01 8.05 -8.48
CA VAL A 561 17.27 8.45 -9.14
C VAL A 561 18.26 9.01 -8.11
N ASN A 562 17.82 9.94 -7.28
CA ASN A 562 18.66 10.55 -6.24
C ASN A 562 19.18 9.53 -5.21
N LYS A 563 18.48 8.42 -5.03
CA LYS A 563 18.87 7.29 -4.16
C LYS A 563 19.58 6.16 -4.91
N ARG A 564 19.95 6.38 -6.17
CA ARG A 564 20.61 5.40 -7.04
C ARG A 564 19.84 4.08 -7.13
N ARG A 565 18.49 4.17 -7.25
CA ARG A 565 17.62 3.01 -7.44
C ARG A 565 17.36 2.80 -8.94
N ARG A 566 17.06 1.55 -9.30
CA ARG A 566 16.79 1.16 -10.70
C ARG A 566 15.36 1.50 -11.06
N VAL A 567 15.16 2.51 -11.89
CA VAL A 567 13.83 2.97 -12.30
C VAL A 567 13.79 3.37 -13.76
N VAL A 568 12.69 3.05 -14.43
CA VAL A 568 12.31 3.55 -15.75
C VAL A 568 10.89 4.10 -15.71
N LEU A 569 10.58 5.04 -16.59
CA LEU A 569 9.25 5.59 -16.77
C LEU A 569 8.73 5.23 -18.16
N ILE A 570 7.51 4.70 -18.23
CA ILE A 570 6.78 4.44 -19.47
C ILE A 570 5.63 5.44 -19.57
N GLU A 571 5.65 6.28 -20.60
CA GLU A 571 4.56 7.21 -20.89
C GLU A 571 3.67 6.65 -21.99
N LEU A 572 2.37 6.59 -21.70
CA LEU A 572 1.31 6.26 -22.62
C LEU A 572 0.91 7.55 -23.37
N MET A 573 1.24 7.64 -24.65
CA MET A 573 1.03 8.82 -25.49
C MET A 573 -0.44 8.90 -25.94
N GLY A 574 -1.28 9.53 -25.12
CA GLY A 574 -2.73 9.61 -25.28
C GLY A 574 -3.45 9.16 -24.01
N THR A 575 -4.71 8.78 -24.15
CA THR A 575 -5.47 8.14 -23.07
C THR A 575 -5.00 6.69 -22.86
N ILE A 576 -5.27 6.15 -21.68
CA ILE A 576 -4.94 4.74 -21.37
C ILE A 576 -5.54 3.81 -22.42
N ARG A 577 -6.82 3.97 -22.75
CA ARG A 577 -7.56 3.12 -23.69
C ARG A 577 -6.93 3.11 -25.10
N GLU A 578 -6.46 4.27 -25.57
CA GLU A 578 -5.80 4.38 -26.88
C GLU A 578 -4.44 3.68 -26.93
N SER A 579 -3.77 3.55 -25.78
CA SER A 579 -2.41 2.99 -25.69
C SER A 579 -2.39 1.51 -25.27
N GLU A 580 -3.52 0.93 -24.81
CA GLU A 580 -3.58 -0.45 -24.29
C GLU A 580 -3.03 -1.49 -25.29
N LYS A 581 -3.45 -1.42 -26.56
CA LYS A 581 -2.98 -2.35 -27.59
C LYS A 581 -1.47 -2.24 -27.81
N ASP A 582 -0.96 -1.02 -27.88
CA ASP A 582 0.46 -0.75 -28.14
C ASP A 582 1.31 -1.15 -26.94
N LEU A 583 0.82 -0.95 -25.71
CA LEU A 583 1.48 -1.41 -24.49
C LEU A 583 1.58 -2.94 -24.43
N LYS A 584 0.51 -3.64 -24.79
CA LYS A 584 0.52 -5.11 -24.91
C LYS A 584 1.54 -5.58 -25.93
N ASP A 585 1.56 -4.96 -27.13
CA ASP A 585 2.52 -5.28 -28.19
C ASP A 585 3.97 -4.97 -27.76
N PHE A 586 4.19 -3.84 -27.06
CA PHE A 586 5.50 -3.46 -26.51
C PHE A 586 6.07 -4.58 -25.63
N PHE A 587 5.32 -5.04 -24.63
CA PHE A 587 5.80 -6.10 -23.76
C PHE A 587 5.95 -7.45 -24.47
N ALA A 588 5.05 -7.79 -25.38
CA ALA A 588 5.17 -9.01 -26.18
C ALA A 588 6.43 -9.01 -27.05
N ARG A 589 6.84 -7.86 -27.61
CA ARG A 589 8.09 -7.72 -28.37
C ARG A 589 9.30 -7.80 -27.46
N ALA A 590 9.30 -7.11 -26.32
CA ALA A 590 10.37 -7.17 -25.33
C ALA A 590 10.61 -8.62 -24.85
N LEU A 591 9.52 -9.35 -24.57
CA LEU A 591 9.61 -10.77 -24.20
C LEU A 591 10.27 -11.63 -25.28
N ARG A 592 9.96 -11.38 -26.56
CA ARG A 592 10.59 -12.10 -27.68
C ARG A 592 12.10 -11.84 -27.77
N PHE A 593 12.56 -10.62 -27.50
CA PHE A 593 14.00 -10.33 -27.43
C PHE A 593 14.66 -11.14 -26.31
N LEU A 594 14.10 -11.15 -25.11
CA LEU A 594 14.64 -11.91 -23.96
C LEU A 594 14.62 -13.42 -24.20
N SER A 595 13.55 -13.96 -24.80
CA SER A 595 13.44 -15.40 -25.12
C SER A 595 14.49 -15.84 -26.14
N LYS A 596 14.80 -15.01 -27.14
CA LYS A 596 15.87 -15.29 -28.11
C LYS A 596 17.27 -15.33 -27.48
N GLN A 597 17.44 -14.68 -26.33
CA GLN A 597 18.69 -14.70 -25.56
C GLN A 597 18.72 -15.83 -24.52
N GLY A 598 17.67 -16.65 -24.42
CA GLY A 598 17.55 -17.71 -23.40
C GLY A 598 17.39 -17.20 -21.97
N ILE A 599 16.96 -15.94 -21.80
CA ILE A 599 16.79 -15.31 -20.49
C ILE A 599 15.42 -15.69 -19.88
N VAL A 600 14.40 -15.89 -20.73
CA VAL A 600 13.01 -16.19 -20.31
C VAL A 600 12.47 -17.38 -21.10
#